data_25cec03f375cf4d0b19c55730b2df105
#
_entry.id   25cec03f375cf4d0b19c55730b2df105
#
_cell.length_a   1.000
_cell.length_b   1.000
_cell.length_c   1.000
_cell.angle_alpha   90.00
_cell.angle_beta   90.00
_cell.angle_gamma   90.00
#
_symmetry.space_group_name_H-M   'P 1'
#
loop_
_entity.id
_entity.type
_entity.pdbx_description
1 polymer ?
#
loop_
_entity_poly.entity_id
_entity_poly.type
_entity_poly.pdbx_seq_one_letter_code
_entity_poly.pdbx_strand_id
1 'polypeptide(L)'
;VRNSTSKNSVIVTTLLSALFFCFILVLGSLSPLADSGPNVNTFGSTGLWLSLGMVLFLYLLPLAFYMLGMHFLKFVMAAFCSIGLLIAASTLLLIPALFLFGLEDFSGNLASIIGIMISCLGLLITNIVWFVAAFKRPSATVQESV
;
A
#
# COMPACT_ATOMS: atom_id res chain seq x y z
N VAL A 1 -4.26 -20.66 -20.44
CA VAL A 1 -4.51 -20.89 -19.00
C VAL A 1 -3.47 -20.16 -18.12
N ARG A 2 -2.23 -20.05 -18.58
CA ARG A 2 -1.11 -19.48 -17.79
C ARG A 2 -1.14 -17.95 -17.63
N ASN A 3 -1.80 -17.23 -18.54
CA ASN A 3 -1.92 -15.75 -18.51
C ASN A 3 -2.97 -15.27 -17.48
N SER A 4 -3.96 -16.09 -17.15
CA SER A 4 -5.01 -15.72 -16.18
C SER A 4 -4.49 -15.69 -14.75
N THR A 5 -3.62 -16.62 -14.36
CA THR A 5 -3.08 -16.71 -12.99
C THR A 5 -2.21 -15.49 -12.64
N SER A 6 -1.36 -15.04 -13.56
CA SER A 6 -0.54 -13.84 -13.34
C SER A 6 -1.41 -12.58 -13.27
N LYS A 7 -2.44 -12.47 -14.13
CA LYS A 7 -3.37 -11.33 -14.13
C LYS A 7 -4.17 -11.27 -12.83
N ASN A 8 -4.70 -12.39 -12.37
CA ASN A 8 -5.43 -12.47 -11.11
C ASN A 8 -4.55 -12.13 -9.90
N SER A 9 -3.29 -12.58 -9.90
CA SER A 9 -2.35 -12.25 -8.84
C SER A 9 -2.09 -10.73 -8.75
N VAL A 10 -1.91 -10.06 -9.90
CA VAL A 10 -1.75 -8.60 -9.94
C VAL A 10 -3.00 -7.88 -9.41
N ILE A 11 -4.19 -8.33 -9.78
CA ILE A 11 -5.46 -7.75 -9.31
C ILE A 11 -5.57 -7.89 -7.79
N VAL A 12 -5.40 -9.10 -7.27
CA VAL A 12 -5.54 -9.39 -5.83
C VAL A 12 -4.53 -8.61 -5.00
N THR A 13 -3.26 -8.59 -5.42
CA THR A 13 -2.23 -7.85 -4.70
C THR A 13 -2.43 -6.34 -4.76
N THR A 14 -2.97 -5.79 -5.85
CA THR A 14 -3.32 -4.36 -5.94
C THR A 14 -4.45 -4.01 -4.98
N LEU A 15 -5.51 -4.82 -4.93
CA LEU A 15 -6.62 -4.61 -4.00
C LEU A 15 -6.17 -4.72 -2.54
N LEU A 16 -5.32 -5.70 -2.24
CA LEU A 16 -4.78 -5.88 -0.90
C LEU A 16 -3.87 -4.71 -0.49
N SER A 17 -3.07 -4.20 -1.42
CA SER A 17 -2.25 -3.00 -1.19
C SER A 17 -3.12 -1.76 -0.90
N ALA A 18 -4.18 -1.55 -1.69
CA ALA A 18 -5.13 -0.47 -1.44
C ALA A 18 -5.80 -0.59 -0.06
N LEU A 19 -6.18 -1.81 0.34
CA LEU A 19 -6.77 -2.09 1.65
C LEU A 19 -5.81 -1.74 2.79
N PHE A 20 -4.56 -2.21 2.75
CA PHE A 20 -3.56 -1.87 3.76
C PHE A 20 -3.29 -0.37 3.83
N PHE A 21 -3.25 0.31 2.68
CA PHE A 21 -3.07 1.76 2.66
C PHE A 21 -4.24 2.49 3.33
N CYS A 22 -5.48 2.05 3.07
CA CYS A 22 -6.66 2.59 3.75
C CYS A 22 -6.60 2.35 5.26
N PHE A 23 -6.15 1.17 5.71
CA PHE A 23 -5.95 0.89 7.14
C PHE A 23 -4.92 1.84 7.78
N ILE A 24 -3.80 2.11 7.09
CA ILE A 24 -2.80 3.06 7.58
C ILE A 24 -3.40 4.45 7.76
N LEU A 25 -4.22 4.93 6.81
CA LEU A 25 -4.89 6.23 6.90
C LEU A 25 -5.88 6.29 8.07
N VAL A 26 -6.71 5.26 8.22
CA VAL A 26 -7.70 5.20 9.31
C VAL A 26 -7.02 5.11 10.67
N LEU A 27 -6.06 4.21 10.84
CA LEU A 27 -5.32 4.06 12.09
C LEU A 27 -4.47 5.30 12.40
N GLY A 28 -3.89 5.93 11.38
CA GLY A 28 -3.17 7.19 11.50
C GLY A 28 -4.09 8.30 12.02
N SER A 29 -5.34 8.37 11.53
CA SER A 29 -6.31 9.36 11.99
C SER A 29 -6.82 9.13 13.43
N LEU A 30 -6.65 7.92 13.95
CA LEU A 30 -6.97 7.53 15.34
C LEU A 30 -5.76 7.66 16.28
N SER A 31 -4.58 7.92 15.75
CA SER A 31 -3.34 8.03 16.52
C SER A 31 -3.08 9.48 16.94
N PRO A 32 -2.25 9.71 17.97
CA PRO A 32 -1.82 11.06 18.35
C PRO A 32 -1.11 11.82 17.23
N LEU A 33 -0.56 11.11 16.25
CA LEU A 33 0.07 11.70 15.06
C LEU A 33 -0.90 12.54 14.23
N ALA A 34 -2.22 12.29 14.33
CA ALA A 34 -3.24 13.07 13.62
C ALA A 34 -3.36 14.50 14.14
N ASP A 35 -3.03 14.73 15.41
CA ASP A 35 -3.12 16.05 16.06
C ASP A 35 -1.83 16.87 15.88
N SER A 36 -0.78 16.25 15.35
CA SER A 36 0.53 16.85 15.15
C SER A 36 0.62 17.47 13.75
N GLY A 37 0.41 18.79 13.62
CA GLY A 37 0.65 19.50 12.36
C GLY A 37 -0.45 20.47 11.93
N PRO A 38 -0.20 21.25 10.86
CA PRO A 38 -1.13 22.28 10.40
C PRO A 38 -2.40 21.72 9.72
N ASN A 39 -2.39 20.45 9.30
CA ASN A 39 -3.53 19.78 8.65
C ASN A 39 -3.97 18.59 9.49
N VAL A 40 -4.81 18.86 10.48
CA VAL A 40 -5.35 17.84 11.39
C VAL A 40 -6.36 16.96 10.65
N ASN A 41 -6.00 15.71 10.40
CA ASN A 41 -6.87 14.69 9.79
C ASN A 41 -7.38 13.70 10.85
N THR A 42 -8.12 14.21 11.83
CA THR A 42 -8.78 13.36 12.84
C THR A 42 -9.84 12.46 12.23
N PHE A 43 -10.12 11.37 12.93
CA PHE A 43 -11.17 10.43 12.53
C PHE A 43 -12.52 11.13 12.33
N GLY A 44 -13.15 10.90 11.17
CA GLY A 44 -14.40 11.55 10.79
C GLY A 44 -14.25 12.91 10.09
N SER A 45 -13.03 13.46 9.98
CA SER A 45 -12.81 14.72 9.26
C SER A 45 -13.04 14.55 7.75
N THR A 46 -13.44 15.64 7.09
CA THR A 46 -13.58 15.69 5.62
C THR A 46 -12.24 15.34 4.92
N GLY A 47 -11.11 15.73 5.53
CA GLY A 47 -9.78 15.43 5.02
C GLY A 47 -9.49 13.93 4.98
N LEU A 48 -9.90 13.17 5.99
CA LEU A 48 -9.75 11.71 6.00
C LEU A 48 -10.55 11.05 4.87
N TRP A 49 -11.83 11.41 4.71
CA TRP A 49 -12.68 10.85 3.67
C TRP A 49 -12.17 11.19 2.27
N LEU A 50 -11.67 12.42 2.08
CA LEU A 50 -11.06 12.83 0.83
C LEU A 50 -9.78 12.03 0.52
N SER A 51 -8.93 11.81 1.53
CA SER A 51 -7.71 11.02 1.40
C SER A 51 -8.00 9.55 1.06
N LEU A 52 -8.98 8.94 1.73
CA LEU A 52 -9.44 7.58 1.43
C LEU A 52 -9.98 7.47 0.00
N GLY A 53 -10.85 8.41 -0.40
CA GLY A 53 -11.40 8.46 -1.75
C GLY A 53 -10.31 8.63 -2.81
N MET A 54 -9.34 9.48 -2.56
CA MET A 54 -8.20 9.71 -3.46
C MET A 54 -7.34 8.46 -3.61
N VAL A 55 -7.00 7.78 -2.51
CA VAL A 55 -6.21 6.53 -2.56
C VAL A 55 -6.96 5.45 -3.32
N LEU A 56 -8.24 5.23 -3.01
CA LEU A 56 -9.05 4.25 -3.73
C LEU A 56 -9.14 4.57 -5.22
N PHE A 57 -9.33 5.83 -5.58
CA PHE A 57 -9.37 6.27 -6.97
C PHE A 57 -8.04 5.98 -7.69
N LEU A 58 -6.91 6.32 -7.07
CA LEU A 58 -5.58 6.09 -7.63
C LEU A 58 -5.23 4.61 -7.81
N TYR A 59 -5.77 3.73 -6.98
CA TYR A 59 -5.56 2.28 -7.11
C TYR A 59 -6.57 1.62 -8.05
N LEU A 60 -7.86 1.97 -7.93
CA LEU A 60 -8.94 1.32 -8.67
C LEU A 60 -8.99 1.76 -10.14
N LEU A 61 -8.69 3.03 -10.43
CA LEU A 61 -8.74 3.55 -11.79
C LEU A 61 -7.73 2.84 -12.72
N PRO A 62 -6.42 2.78 -12.40
CA PRO A 62 -5.46 2.05 -13.21
C PRO A 62 -5.77 0.55 -13.27
N LEU A 63 -6.30 -0.02 -12.17
CA LEU A 63 -6.67 -1.43 -12.11
C LEU A 63 -7.82 -1.73 -13.08
N ALA A 64 -8.85 -0.89 -13.14
CA ALA A 64 -9.98 -1.04 -14.06
C ALA A 64 -9.51 -1.02 -15.52
N PHE A 65 -8.68 -0.05 -15.88
CA PHE A 65 -8.11 0.03 -17.24
C PHE A 65 -7.15 -1.13 -17.55
N TYR A 66 -6.40 -1.61 -16.58
CA TYR A 66 -5.58 -2.81 -16.73
C TYR A 66 -6.45 -4.04 -17.03
N MET A 67 -7.61 -4.16 -16.38
CA MET A 67 -8.58 -5.24 -16.65
C MET A 67 -9.15 -5.15 -18.08
N LEU A 68 -9.33 -3.93 -18.61
CA LEU A 68 -9.76 -3.68 -19.99
C LEU A 68 -8.69 -4.00 -21.05
N GLY A 69 -7.49 -4.41 -20.63
CA GLY A 69 -6.43 -4.87 -21.54
C GLY A 69 -5.32 -3.85 -21.81
N MET A 70 -5.31 -2.72 -21.17
CA MET A 70 -4.26 -1.68 -21.33
C MET A 70 -3.00 -2.04 -20.55
N HIS A 71 -2.09 -2.79 -21.16
CA HIS A 71 -0.88 -3.28 -20.51
C HIS A 71 0.11 -2.19 -20.05
N PHE A 72 0.04 -1.00 -20.65
CA PHE A 72 0.86 0.15 -20.26
C PHE A 72 0.61 0.59 -18.81
N LEU A 73 -0.60 0.38 -18.30
CA LEU A 73 -0.95 0.78 -16.94
C LEU A 73 -0.23 0.00 -15.84
N LYS A 74 0.44 -1.10 -16.15
CA LYS A 74 1.35 -1.76 -15.20
C LYS A 74 2.43 -0.81 -14.68
N PHE A 75 2.96 0.06 -15.55
CA PHE A 75 3.99 1.04 -15.16
C PHE A 75 3.42 2.12 -14.25
N VAL A 76 2.18 2.57 -14.50
CA VAL A 76 1.48 3.52 -13.64
C VAL A 76 1.22 2.89 -12.26
N MET A 77 0.71 1.66 -12.24
CA MET A 77 0.52 0.91 -10.99
C MET A 77 1.85 0.66 -10.26
N ALA A 78 2.95 0.38 -10.98
CA ALA A 78 4.28 0.23 -10.40
C ALA A 78 4.76 1.52 -9.73
N ALA A 79 4.51 2.69 -10.33
CA ALA A 79 4.83 3.97 -9.73
C ALA A 79 4.07 4.19 -8.42
N PHE A 80 2.76 3.93 -8.38
CA PHE A 80 1.96 4.04 -7.15
C PHE A 80 2.39 3.03 -6.08
N CYS A 81 2.66 1.78 -6.46
CA CYS A 81 3.19 0.78 -5.53
C CYS A 81 4.57 1.18 -4.97
N SER A 82 5.43 1.82 -5.78
CA SER A 82 6.73 2.33 -5.33
C SER A 82 6.58 3.46 -4.31
N ILE A 83 5.65 4.39 -4.55
CA ILE A 83 5.35 5.47 -3.60
C ILE A 83 4.80 4.87 -2.29
N GLY A 84 3.87 3.92 -2.37
CA GLY A 84 3.35 3.21 -1.20
C GLY A 84 4.44 2.48 -0.42
N LEU A 85 5.42 1.87 -1.12
CA LEU A 85 6.59 1.22 -0.54
C LEU A 85 7.47 2.22 0.24
N LEU A 86 7.74 3.39 -0.35
CA LEU A 86 8.52 4.46 0.29
C LEU A 86 7.81 4.98 1.54
N ILE A 87 6.50 5.23 1.47
CA ILE A 87 5.71 5.69 2.62
C ILE A 87 5.74 4.64 3.74
N ALA A 88 5.48 3.37 3.43
CA ALA A 88 5.49 2.30 4.42
C ALA A 88 6.87 2.12 5.08
N ALA A 89 7.95 2.14 4.28
CA ALA A 89 9.32 2.04 4.78
C ALA A 89 9.69 3.25 5.67
N SER A 90 9.34 4.46 5.24
CA SER A 90 9.58 5.67 6.03
C SER A 90 8.83 5.65 7.36
N THR A 91 7.58 5.22 7.37
CA THR A 91 6.76 5.11 8.58
C THR A 91 7.32 4.06 9.54
N LEU A 92 7.76 2.90 9.03
CA LEU A 92 8.38 1.84 9.81
C LEU A 92 9.70 2.25 10.46
N LEU A 93 10.43 3.19 9.88
CA LEU A 93 11.65 3.74 10.45
C LEU A 93 11.36 4.90 11.40
N LEU A 94 10.42 5.77 11.04
CA LEU A 94 10.12 7.00 11.79
C LEU A 94 9.48 6.71 13.15
N ILE A 95 8.48 5.83 13.22
CA ILE A 95 7.77 5.56 14.47
C ILE A 95 8.69 5.01 15.56
N PRO A 96 9.52 3.97 15.33
CA PRO A 96 10.48 3.51 16.31
C PRO A 96 11.54 4.56 16.68
N ALA A 97 11.96 5.38 15.73
CA ALA A 97 12.91 6.47 15.98
C ALA A 97 12.32 7.51 16.94
N LEU A 98 11.08 7.96 16.71
CA LEU A 98 10.40 8.90 17.60
C LEU A 98 10.28 8.35 19.03
N PHE A 99 10.00 7.05 19.17
CA PHE A 99 9.93 6.38 20.46
C PHE A 99 11.31 6.30 21.14
N LEU A 100 12.35 5.91 20.42
CA LEU A 100 13.72 5.78 20.95
C LEU A 100 14.32 7.12 21.39
N PHE A 101 14.01 8.19 20.67
CA PHE A 101 14.48 9.53 21.02
C PHE A 101 13.60 10.26 22.04
N GLY A 102 12.50 9.62 22.49
CA GLY A 102 11.57 10.21 23.46
C GLY A 102 10.87 11.49 22.95
N LEU A 103 10.73 11.64 21.63
CA LEU A 103 10.12 12.80 20.99
C LEU A 103 8.60 12.76 21.05
N GLU A 104 8.02 11.57 21.22
CA GLU A 104 6.57 11.35 21.31
C GLU A 104 6.24 10.29 22.37
N ASP A 105 5.20 10.54 23.15
CA ASP A 105 4.66 9.59 24.13
C ASP A 105 3.44 8.87 23.53
N PHE A 106 3.66 7.64 23.11
CA PHE A 106 2.62 6.78 22.50
C PHE A 106 1.84 5.94 23.53
N SER A 107 2.08 6.11 24.81
CA SER A 107 1.51 5.26 25.89
C SER A 107 -0.03 5.23 25.86
N GLY A 108 -0.68 6.33 25.48
CA GLY A 108 -2.15 6.42 25.41
C GLY A 108 -2.79 5.72 24.20
N ASN A 109 -2.05 5.44 23.13
CA ASN A 109 -2.60 4.92 21.86
C ASN A 109 -1.74 3.82 21.22
N LEU A 110 -1.12 2.99 22.06
CA LEU A 110 -0.21 1.92 21.64
C LEU A 110 -0.85 0.97 20.62
N ALA A 111 -2.15 0.69 20.75
CA ALA A 111 -2.88 -0.19 19.83
C ALA A 111 -2.93 0.37 18.41
N SER A 112 -3.17 1.67 18.24
CA SER A 112 -3.17 2.32 16.92
C SER A 112 -1.79 2.29 16.28
N ILE A 113 -0.74 2.55 17.06
CA ILE A 113 0.66 2.52 16.59
C ILE A 113 1.06 1.11 16.15
N ILE A 114 0.74 0.09 16.94
CA ILE A 114 1.00 -1.31 16.57
C ILE A 114 0.23 -1.68 15.29
N GLY A 115 -1.03 -1.25 15.17
CA GLY A 115 -1.85 -1.46 13.99
C GLY A 115 -1.24 -0.82 12.73
N ILE A 116 -0.72 0.41 12.84
CA ILE A 116 -0.01 1.09 11.75
C ILE A 116 1.23 0.29 11.34
N MET A 117 2.04 -0.16 12.31
CA MET A 117 3.26 -0.94 12.04
C MET A 117 2.95 -2.25 11.30
N ILE A 118 1.94 -2.99 11.76
CA ILE A 118 1.49 -4.24 11.12
C ILE A 118 0.97 -3.95 9.70
N SER A 119 0.19 -2.89 9.51
CA SER A 119 -0.35 -2.51 8.20
C SER A 119 0.76 -2.08 7.23
N CYS A 120 1.79 -1.36 7.72
CA CYS A 120 2.96 -1.00 6.93
C CYS A 120 3.76 -2.22 6.49
N LEU A 121 3.98 -3.20 7.39
CA LEU A 121 4.62 -4.47 7.03
C LEU A 121 3.80 -5.25 5.99
N GLY A 122 2.48 -5.33 6.18
CA GLY A 122 1.57 -5.93 5.20
C GLY A 122 1.64 -5.25 3.83
N LEU A 123 1.65 -3.93 3.81
CA LEU A 123 1.78 -3.14 2.58
C LEU A 123 3.12 -3.39 1.88
N LEU A 124 4.24 -3.44 2.63
CA LEU A 124 5.57 -3.76 2.11
C LEU A 124 5.59 -5.12 1.42
N ILE A 125 5.16 -6.16 2.13
CA ILE A 125 5.14 -7.54 1.62
C ILE A 125 4.25 -7.61 0.37
N THR A 126 3.05 -7.04 0.43
CA THR A 126 2.08 -7.04 -0.68
C THR A 126 2.65 -6.35 -1.92
N ASN A 127 3.32 -5.20 -1.76
CA ASN A 127 3.92 -4.49 -2.88
C ASN A 127 5.11 -5.23 -3.47
N ILE A 128 5.95 -5.90 -2.67
CA ILE A 128 7.04 -6.76 -3.17
C ILE A 128 6.46 -7.93 -3.99
N VAL A 129 5.43 -8.61 -3.46
CA VAL A 129 4.74 -9.68 -4.18
C VAL A 129 4.11 -9.17 -5.48
N TRP A 130 3.55 -7.95 -5.45
CA TRP A 130 3.00 -7.30 -6.64
C TRP A 130 4.07 -7.12 -7.72
N PHE A 131 5.25 -6.58 -7.37
CA PHE A 131 6.36 -6.41 -8.32
C PHE A 131 6.80 -7.73 -8.94
N VAL A 132 6.94 -8.77 -8.11
CA VAL A 132 7.27 -10.12 -8.60
C VAL A 132 6.20 -10.63 -9.56
N ALA A 133 4.91 -10.50 -9.21
CA ALA A 133 3.79 -10.98 -10.02
C ALA A 133 3.67 -10.21 -11.35
N ALA A 134 3.86 -8.87 -11.31
CA ALA A 134 3.71 -7.99 -12.47
C ALA A 134 4.84 -8.14 -13.50
N PHE A 135 6.08 -8.37 -13.02
CA PHE A 135 7.28 -8.39 -13.87
C PHE A 135 7.91 -9.79 -14.05
N LYS A 136 7.33 -10.85 -13.47
CA LYS A 136 7.79 -12.22 -13.68
C LYS A 136 7.71 -12.58 -15.17
N ARG A 137 8.88 -12.80 -15.79
CA ARG A 137 8.96 -13.29 -17.17
C ARG A 137 8.37 -14.71 -17.23
N PRO A 138 7.57 -15.06 -18.27
CA PRO A 138 7.23 -16.44 -18.53
C PRO A 138 8.53 -17.22 -18.73
N SER A 139 8.76 -18.25 -17.94
CA SER A 139 9.87 -19.19 -18.22
C SER A 139 9.64 -19.78 -19.60
N ALA A 140 10.55 -19.55 -20.54
CA ALA A 140 10.56 -20.26 -21.81
C ALA A 140 10.66 -21.75 -21.46
N THR A 141 9.61 -22.50 -21.67
CA THR A 141 9.68 -23.95 -21.71
C THR A 141 10.57 -24.28 -22.92
N VAL A 142 11.77 -24.76 -22.64
CA VAL A 142 12.56 -25.45 -23.63
C VAL A 142 11.66 -26.58 -24.16
N GLN A 143 11.13 -26.40 -25.38
CA GLN A 143 10.62 -27.53 -26.14
C GLN A 143 11.86 -28.32 -26.56
N GLU A 144 12.20 -29.31 -25.77
CA GLU A 144 12.98 -30.44 -26.30
C GLU A 144 12.13 -31.08 -27.38
N SER A 145 12.44 -30.74 -28.62
CA SER A 145 12.02 -31.49 -29.79
C SER A 145 12.80 -32.82 -29.80
N VAL A 146 12.11 -33.88 -29.52
CA VAL A 146 12.52 -35.21 -29.92
C VAL A 146 11.86 -35.53 -31.25
#